data_cd954a92d6358d87b94e0fd104395fb0
#
_entry.id   cd954a92d6358d87b94e0fd104395fb0
#
_cell.length_a   1.000
_cell.length_b   1.000
_cell.length_c   1.000
_cell.angle_alpha   90.00
_cell.angle_beta   90.00
_cell.angle_gamma   90.00
#
_symmetry.space_group_name_H-M   'P 1'
#
loop_
_entity.id
_entity.type
_entity.pdbx_description
1 polymer ?
#
loop_
_entity_poly.entity_id
_entity_poly.type
_entity_poly.pdbx_seq_one_letter_code
_entity_poly.pdbx_strand_id
1 'polypeptide(L)'
;MEAARLPIISILNPKGGSGKTTITTNLARSLHERGHRVLIVDSDPQGSARDWHAANEKNPLPLVALDRANNVKSLPDVAATYDFVVVDGAAKLEDMIAASIKITDFVLIPVTPSPYDLWAASDLVDFIKARQEVTEGKPAARFIISRAIAGTRLGDEIVKALAEQGLGVFATHITQRQVYPQTASEGGTVFDSKNADALAEVNALTDEILAFIEAEGA
;
A
#
# COMPACT_ATOMS: atom_id res chain seq x y z
N MET A 1 28.97 5.41 8.45
CA MET A 1 27.56 5.82 8.32
C MET A 1 26.93 4.82 7.38
N GLU A 2 26.17 3.91 7.92
CA GLU A 2 25.33 3.02 7.11
C GLU A 2 24.31 3.93 6.41
N ALA A 3 24.23 3.84 5.08
CA ALA A 3 23.26 4.60 4.34
C ALA A 3 21.87 4.18 4.88
N ALA A 4 21.07 5.13 5.35
CA ALA A 4 19.74 4.84 5.83
C ALA A 4 19.03 4.03 4.75
N ARG A 5 18.67 2.79 5.06
CA ARG A 5 17.94 1.93 4.14
C ARG A 5 16.59 2.59 3.86
N LEU A 6 16.30 2.77 2.59
CA LEU A 6 15.09 3.44 2.16
C LEU A 6 13.88 2.51 2.36
N PRO A 7 12.77 3.01 2.92
CA PRO A 7 11.64 2.17 3.25
C PRO A 7 10.94 1.60 2.01
N ILE A 8 10.81 0.27 2.00
CA ILE A 8 9.97 -0.46 1.06
C ILE A 8 8.58 -0.62 1.69
N ILE A 9 7.59 0.03 1.12
CA ILE A 9 6.19 0.01 1.56
C ILE A 9 5.43 -0.94 0.64
N SER A 10 4.91 -2.05 1.16
CA SER A 10 4.09 -2.97 0.38
C SER A 10 2.62 -2.86 0.75
N ILE A 11 1.77 -2.70 -0.26
CA ILE A 11 0.32 -2.68 -0.11
C ILE A 11 -0.19 -4.10 -0.38
N LEU A 12 -0.50 -4.84 0.67
CA LEU A 12 -0.85 -6.26 0.61
C LEU A 12 -2.27 -6.51 1.11
N ASN A 13 -3.02 -7.33 0.40
CA ASN A 13 -4.25 -7.97 0.85
C ASN A 13 -4.59 -9.13 -0.10
N PRO A 14 -4.86 -10.35 0.38
CA PRO A 14 -5.18 -11.50 -0.46
C PRO A 14 -6.50 -11.34 -1.21
N LYS A 15 -7.35 -10.38 -0.81
CA LYS A 15 -8.63 -10.13 -1.48
C LYS A 15 -8.48 -9.17 -2.66
N GLY A 16 -9.06 -9.54 -3.81
CA GLY A 16 -9.22 -8.65 -4.95
C GLY A 16 -10.20 -7.51 -4.65
N GLY A 17 -9.96 -6.32 -5.21
CA GLY A 17 -10.85 -5.17 -5.04
C GLY A 17 -10.76 -4.42 -3.71
N SER A 18 -9.81 -4.76 -2.83
CA SER A 18 -9.56 -4.07 -1.56
C SER A 18 -8.96 -2.67 -1.71
N GLY A 19 -8.60 -2.24 -2.93
CA GLY A 19 -8.05 -0.92 -3.21
C GLY A 19 -6.52 -0.85 -3.21
N LYS A 20 -5.79 -1.97 -3.29
CA LYS A 20 -4.32 -2.01 -3.32
C LYS A 20 -3.74 -1.06 -4.36
N THR A 21 -4.01 -1.28 -5.63
CA THR A 21 -3.50 -0.45 -6.74
C THR A 21 -3.88 1.02 -6.60
N THR A 22 -5.12 1.31 -6.17
CA THR A 22 -5.57 2.68 -5.93
C THR A 22 -4.73 3.36 -4.86
N ILE A 23 -4.47 2.68 -3.74
CA ILE A 23 -3.64 3.22 -2.66
C ILE A 23 -2.19 3.33 -3.10
N THR A 24 -1.64 2.31 -3.76
CA THR A 24 -0.27 2.30 -4.30
C THR A 24 0.01 3.52 -5.16
N THR A 25 -0.83 3.75 -6.19
CA THR A 25 -0.61 4.84 -7.16
C THR A 25 -0.77 6.22 -6.53
N ASN A 26 -1.77 6.40 -5.66
CA ASN A 26 -2.02 7.67 -5.00
C ASN A 26 -0.99 7.98 -3.90
N LEU A 27 -0.55 6.98 -3.11
CA LEU A 27 0.53 7.13 -2.14
C LEU A 27 1.86 7.49 -2.83
N ALA A 28 2.21 6.75 -3.88
CA ALA A 28 3.42 7.00 -4.63
C ALA A 28 3.41 8.43 -5.23
N ARG A 29 2.28 8.88 -5.76
CA ARG A 29 2.12 10.26 -6.26
C ARG A 29 2.24 11.28 -5.13
N SER A 30 1.62 11.07 -3.99
CA SER A 30 1.72 11.98 -2.84
C SER A 30 3.16 12.13 -2.35
N LEU A 31 3.92 11.05 -2.27
CA LEU A 31 5.34 11.08 -1.93
C LEU A 31 6.15 11.84 -2.99
N HIS A 32 5.87 11.62 -4.27
CA HIS A 32 6.53 12.34 -5.37
C HIS A 32 6.26 13.85 -5.33
N GLU A 33 5.03 14.27 -5.09
CA GLU A 33 4.66 15.69 -4.97
C GLU A 33 5.36 16.39 -3.78
N ARG A 34 5.82 15.62 -2.80
CA ARG A 34 6.63 16.09 -1.67
C ARG A 34 8.12 16.15 -1.98
N GLY A 35 8.52 15.83 -3.22
CA GLY A 35 9.90 15.91 -3.70
C GLY A 35 10.73 14.64 -3.51
N HIS A 36 10.12 13.52 -3.10
CA HIS A 36 10.81 12.24 -2.98
C HIS A 36 10.93 11.55 -4.35
N ARG A 37 12.04 10.81 -4.53
CA ARG A 37 12.21 9.89 -5.65
C ARG A 37 11.49 8.59 -5.31
N VAL A 38 10.44 8.26 -6.04
CA VAL A 38 9.57 7.12 -5.74
C VAL A 38 9.60 6.12 -6.90
N LEU A 39 9.74 4.83 -6.59
CA LEU A 39 9.59 3.72 -7.52
C LEU A 39 8.31 2.96 -7.19
N ILE A 40 7.47 2.73 -8.19
CA ILE A 40 6.36 1.76 -8.08
C ILE A 40 6.84 0.39 -8.55
N VAL A 41 6.49 -0.64 -7.79
CA VAL A 41 6.74 -2.04 -8.16
C VAL A 41 5.40 -2.74 -8.30
N ASP A 42 5.11 -3.24 -9.50
CA ASP A 42 3.95 -4.10 -9.73
C ASP A 42 4.38 -5.56 -9.52
N SER A 43 3.94 -6.15 -8.42
CA SER A 43 4.18 -7.55 -8.08
C SER A 43 2.97 -8.44 -8.34
N ASP A 44 1.84 -7.88 -8.83
CA ASP A 44 0.67 -8.66 -9.21
C ASP A 44 0.78 -9.13 -10.67
N PRO A 45 0.74 -10.44 -10.95
CA PRO A 45 0.68 -10.95 -12.33
C PRO A 45 -0.48 -10.41 -13.15
N GLN A 46 -1.55 -9.94 -12.52
CA GLN A 46 -2.67 -9.29 -13.23
C GLN A 46 -2.29 -7.94 -13.83
N GLY A 47 -1.25 -7.27 -13.31
CA GLY A 47 -0.66 -6.10 -13.94
C GLY A 47 -1.45 -4.81 -13.83
N SER A 48 -2.31 -4.66 -12.82
CA SER A 48 -3.17 -3.48 -12.70
C SER A 48 -2.39 -2.17 -12.61
N ALA A 49 -1.25 -2.14 -11.92
CA ALA A 49 -0.40 -0.95 -11.85
C ALA A 49 0.33 -0.69 -13.17
N ARG A 50 0.71 -1.76 -13.90
CA ARG A 50 1.29 -1.65 -15.26
C ARG A 50 0.30 -1.05 -16.24
N ASP A 51 -0.95 -1.53 -16.24
CA ASP A 51 -2.01 -1.01 -17.11
C ASP A 51 -2.30 0.47 -16.81
N TRP A 52 -2.38 0.82 -15.52
CA TRP A 52 -2.51 2.22 -15.10
C TRP A 52 -1.34 3.08 -15.59
N HIS A 53 -0.10 2.61 -15.46
CA HIS A 53 1.09 3.35 -15.89
C HIS A 53 1.11 3.53 -17.41
N ALA A 54 0.75 2.49 -18.17
CA ALA A 54 0.73 2.51 -19.63
C ALA A 54 -0.37 3.43 -20.20
N ALA A 55 -1.42 3.73 -19.44
CA ALA A 55 -2.49 4.65 -19.85
C ALA A 55 -2.03 6.11 -19.93
N ASN A 56 -0.84 6.46 -19.40
CA ASN A 56 -0.29 7.81 -19.44
C ASN A 56 1.21 7.79 -19.76
N GLU A 57 1.57 8.08 -21.00
CA GLU A 57 2.97 8.16 -21.45
C GLU A 57 3.81 9.23 -20.70
N LYS A 58 3.15 10.19 -20.08
CA LYS A 58 3.79 11.27 -19.30
C LYS A 58 3.71 11.03 -17.79
N ASN A 59 3.44 9.80 -17.36
CA ASN A 59 3.40 9.47 -15.94
C ASN A 59 4.76 9.81 -15.29
N PRO A 60 4.78 10.66 -14.25
CA PRO A 60 6.03 11.09 -13.61
C PRO A 60 6.68 10.00 -12.76
N LEU A 61 5.95 8.92 -12.45
CA LEU A 61 6.39 7.86 -11.57
C LEU A 61 6.97 6.69 -12.38
N PRO A 62 8.24 6.31 -12.16
CA PRO A 62 8.78 5.09 -12.74
C PRO A 62 8.09 3.86 -12.15
N LEU A 63 7.91 2.84 -13.01
CA LEU A 63 7.33 1.57 -12.61
C LEU A 63 8.16 0.41 -13.15
N VAL A 64 8.36 -0.62 -12.32
CA VAL A 64 8.94 -1.90 -12.71
C VAL A 64 8.00 -3.05 -12.37
N ALA A 65 8.01 -4.09 -13.20
CA ALA A 65 7.24 -5.31 -12.95
C ALA A 65 8.13 -6.38 -12.31
N LEU A 66 7.74 -6.86 -11.13
CA LEU A 66 8.39 -7.97 -10.43
C LEU A 66 7.36 -9.02 -10.03
N ASP A 67 6.69 -9.60 -11.02
CA ASP A 67 5.55 -10.50 -10.87
C ASP A 67 5.93 -11.99 -10.61
N ARG A 68 7.19 -12.24 -10.24
CA ARG A 68 7.70 -13.56 -9.83
C ARG A 68 8.45 -13.45 -8.52
N ALA A 69 8.18 -14.38 -7.59
CA ALA A 69 8.76 -14.38 -6.25
C ALA A 69 10.30 -14.31 -6.24
N ASN A 70 10.97 -14.91 -7.23
CA ASN A 70 12.43 -14.84 -7.35
C ASN A 70 12.92 -13.44 -7.75
N ASN A 71 12.15 -12.70 -8.54
CA ASN A 71 12.50 -11.36 -8.99
C ASN A 71 12.29 -10.33 -7.86
N VAL A 72 11.30 -10.54 -6.99
CA VAL A 72 11.04 -9.66 -5.84
C VAL A 72 12.25 -9.57 -4.90
N LYS A 73 13.05 -10.63 -4.79
CA LYS A 73 14.26 -10.66 -3.96
C LYS A 73 15.36 -9.69 -4.40
N SER A 74 15.38 -9.29 -5.68
CA SER A 74 16.35 -8.31 -6.22
C SER A 74 15.91 -6.86 -6.02
N LEU A 75 14.73 -6.63 -5.46
CA LEU A 75 14.20 -5.28 -5.27
C LEU A 75 15.10 -4.36 -4.44
N PRO A 76 15.75 -4.81 -3.34
CA PRO A 76 16.65 -3.94 -2.56
C PRO A 76 17.78 -3.33 -3.40
N ASP A 77 18.29 -4.07 -4.39
CA ASP A 77 19.36 -3.57 -5.28
C ASP A 77 18.84 -2.50 -6.25
N VAL A 78 17.61 -2.68 -6.76
CA VAL A 78 16.96 -1.70 -7.66
C VAL A 78 16.51 -0.47 -6.87
N ALA A 79 16.12 -0.66 -5.62
CA ALA A 79 15.61 0.39 -4.74
C ALA A 79 16.66 1.45 -4.35
N ALA A 80 17.94 1.12 -4.39
CA ALA A 80 19.03 1.93 -3.82
C ALA A 80 19.12 3.38 -4.34
N THR A 81 18.49 3.69 -5.47
CA THR A 81 18.49 5.04 -6.07
C THR A 81 17.24 5.87 -5.76
N TYR A 82 16.26 5.29 -5.09
CA TYR A 82 14.99 5.94 -4.74
C TYR A 82 14.90 6.25 -3.25
N ASP A 83 14.06 7.19 -2.88
CA ASP A 83 13.81 7.55 -1.48
C ASP A 83 12.68 6.69 -0.88
N PHE A 84 11.77 6.20 -1.73
CA PHE A 84 10.72 5.24 -1.37
C PHE A 84 10.48 4.25 -2.50
N VAL A 85 10.13 3.02 -2.11
CA VAL A 85 9.58 2.02 -3.01
C VAL A 85 8.19 1.64 -2.54
N VAL A 86 7.20 1.73 -3.45
CA VAL A 86 5.81 1.37 -3.16
C VAL A 86 5.42 0.16 -4.00
N VAL A 87 5.13 -0.96 -3.33
CA VAL A 87 4.85 -2.24 -3.98
C VAL A 87 3.35 -2.47 -4.06
N ASP A 88 2.82 -2.59 -5.28
CA ASP A 88 1.46 -3.09 -5.52
C ASP A 88 1.46 -4.61 -5.45
N GLY A 89 0.89 -5.14 -4.36
CA GLY A 89 1.00 -6.55 -4.02
C GLY A 89 -0.02 -7.44 -4.72
N ALA A 90 0.40 -8.68 -5.01
CA ALA A 90 -0.48 -9.72 -5.57
C ALA A 90 -1.62 -10.11 -4.62
N ALA A 91 -2.79 -10.39 -5.19
CA ALA A 91 -3.98 -10.71 -4.40
C ALA A 91 -4.07 -12.18 -3.96
N LYS A 92 -3.46 -13.14 -4.64
CA LYS A 92 -3.79 -14.57 -4.44
C LYS A 92 -2.59 -15.53 -4.45
N LEU A 93 -1.37 -15.04 -4.50
CA LEU A 93 -0.19 -15.89 -4.59
C LEU A 93 0.55 -15.86 -3.25
N GLU A 94 0.40 -16.89 -2.45
CA GLU A 94 1.08 -17.05 -1.16
C GLU A 94 2.59 -16.86 -1.27
N ASP A 95 3.22 -17.43 -2.30
CA ASP A 95 4.66 -17.28 -2.56
C ASP A 95 5.05 -15.82 -2.83
N MET A 96 4.20 -15.06 -3.53
CA MET A 96 4.43 -13.64 -3.80
C MET A 96 4.27 -12.79 -2.54
N ILE A 97 3.24 -13.06 -1.74
CA ILE A 97 3.00 -12.40 -0.47
C ILE A 97 4.18 -12.68 0.47
N ALA A 98 4.59 -13.94 0.61
CA ALA A 98 5.73 -14.32 1.45
C ALA A 98 7.05 -13.71 0.96
N ALA A 99 7.27 -13.62 -0.35
CA ALA A 99 8.46 -12.97 -0.93
C ALA A 99 8.44 -11.45 -0.65
N SER A 100 7.29 -10.81 -0.81
CA SER A 100 7.11 -9.36 -0.54
C SER A 100 7.35 -9.04 0.94
N ILE A 101 6.76 -9.80 1.87
CA ILE A 101 6.92 -9.60 3.31
C ILE A 101 8.40 -9.67 3.74
N LYS A 102 9.22 -10.51 3.08
CA LYS A 102 10.64 -10.68 3.43
C LYS A 102 11.51 -9.46 3.13
N ILE A 103 11.13 -8.66 2.15
CA ILE A 103 11.92 -7.51 1.69
C ILE A 103 11.31 -6.16 2.12
N THR A 104 10.13 -6.19 2.69
CA THR A 104 9.33 -5.02 3.06
C THR A 104 9.73 -4.51 4.45
N ASP A 105 9.77 -3.20 4.61
CA ASP A 105 9.96 -2.53 5.90
C ASP A 105 8.61 -2.21 6.56
N PHE A 106 7.61 -1.83 5.74
CA PHE A 106 6.27 -1.52 6.20
C PHE A 106 5.18 -2.12 5.29
N VAL A 107 4.24 -2.86 5.88
CA VAL A 107 3.07 -3.42 5.19
C VAL A 107 1.83 -2.59 5.49
N LEU A 108 1.22 -2.02 4.47
CA LEU A 108 -0.08 -1.37 4.53
C LEU A 108 -1.15 -2.36 4.05
N ILE A 109 -2.16 -2.61 4.88
CA ILE A 109 -3.20 -3.59 4.62
C ILE A 109 -4.54 -2.88 4.39
N PRO A 110 -4.94 -2.62 3.13
CA PRO A 110 -6.23 -2.02 2.84
C PRO A 110 -7.36 -3.03 3.06
N VAL A 111 -8.34 -2.64 3.88
CA VAL A 111 -9.54 -3.46 4.18
C VAL A 111 -10.79 -2.63 3.89
N THR A 112 -11.75 -3.19 3.15
CA THR A 112 -13.05 -2.53 2.99
C THR A 112 -13.91 -2.76 4.25
N PRO A 113 -14.90 -1.89 4.56
CA PRO A 113 -15.79 -2.07 5.69
C PRO A 113 -16.74 -3.27 5.48
N SER A 114 -16.20 -4.47 5.57
CA SER A 114 -16.92 -5.74 5.34
C SER A 114 -16.35 -6.85 6.23
N PRO A 115 -17.19 -7.62 6.91
CA PRO A 115 -16.72 -8.79 7.69
C PRO A 115 -15.93 -9.79 6.85
N TYR A 116 -16.28 -9.96 5.57
CA TYR A 116 -15.56 -10.85 4.66
C TYR A 116 -14.12 -10.41 4.38
N ASP A 117 -13.86 -9.08 4.39
CA ASP A 117 -12.52 -8.55 4.19
C ASP A 117 -11.68 -8.70 5.45
N LEU A 118 -12.29 -8.56 6.61
CA LEU A 118 -11.65 -8.83 7.89
C LEU A 118 -11.17 -10.28 7.97
N TRP A 119 -12.02 -11.25 7.64
CA TRP A 119 -11.65 -12.67 7.65
C TRP A 119 -10.55 -12.99 6.61
N ALA A 120 -10.64 -12.41 5.42
CA ALA A 120 -9.64 -12.60 4.39
C ALA A 120 -8.25 -12.02 4.76
N ALA A 121 -8.20 -11.02 5.63
CA ALA A 121 -6.96 -10.43 6.08
C ALA A 121 -6.26 -11.24 7.19
N SER A 122 -6.97 -12.16 7.89
CA SER A 122 -6.42 -12.90 9.03
C SER A 122 -5.19 -13.72 8.65
N ASP A 123 -5.24 -14.46 7.54
CA ASP A 123 -4.12 -15.28 7.07
C ASP A 123 -2.87 -14.40 6.79
N LEU A 124 -3.07 -13.22 6.19
CA LEU A 124 -1.98 -12.27 5.97
C LEU A 124 -1.39 -11.75 7.28
N VAL A 125 -2.23 -11.47 8.27
CA VAL A 125 -1.79 -11.05 9.61
C VAL A 125 -0.93 -12.13 10.25
N ASP A 126 -1.34 -13.38 10.15
CA ASP A 126 -0.60 -14.52 10.70
C ASP A 126 0.77 -14.68 10.01
N PHE A 127 0.85 -14.53 8.70
CA PHE A 127 2.12 -14.50 7.96
C PHE A 127 3.04 -13.36 8.40
N ILE A 128 2.49 -12.15 8.59
CA ILE A 128 3.27 -11.00 9.06
C ILE A 128 3.78 -11.25 10.48
N LYS A 129 2.94 -11.70 11.40
CA LYS A 129 3.32 -12.00 12.78
C LYS A 129 4.39 -13.07 12.88
N ALA A 130 4.22 -14.17 12.14
CA ALA A 130 5.23 -15.23 12.09
C ALA A 130 6.59 -14.70 11.58
N ARG A 131 6.58 -13.73 10.65
CA ARG A 131 7.82 -13.08 10.21
C ARG A 131 8.39 -12.18 11.31
N GLN A 132 7.56 -11.38 11.97
CA GLN A 132 7.96 -10.48 13.05
C GLN A 132 8.64 -11.21 14.23
N GLU A 133 8.17 -12.41 14.57
CA GLU A 133 8.74 -13.23 15.63
C GLU A 133 10.23 -13.58 15.40
N VAL A 134 10.65 -13.70 14.12
CA VAL A 134 12.02 -14.10 13.75
C VAL A 134 12.88 -12.94 13.23
N THR A 135 12.35 -11.72 13.22
CA THR A 135 12.99 -10.53 12.60
C THR A 135 12.90 -9.28 13.48
N GLU A 136 12.83 -9.44 14.81
CA GLU A 136 12.78 -8.32 15.76
C GLU A 136 11.63 -7.34 15.46
N GLY A 137 10.45 -7.87 15.09
CA GLY A 137 9.25 -7.07 14.83
C GLY A 137 9.09 -6.56 13.40
N LYS A 138 9.95 -6.95 12.46
CA LYS A 138 9.85 -6.49 11.05
C LYS A 138 9.16 -7.52 10.13
N PRO A 139 8.43 -7.07 9.07
CA PRO A 139 8.05 -5.69 8.79
C PRO A 139 7.04 -5.13 9.80
N ALA A 140 7.08 -3.82 10.02
CA ALA A 140 5.98 -3.14 10.68
C ALA A 140 4.71 -3.25 9.81
N ALA A 141 3.52 -3.24 10.43
CA ALA A 141 2.28 -3.37 9.65
C ALA A 141 1.13 -2.59 10.28
N ARG A 142 0.27 -2.01 9.43
CA ARG A 142 -0.97 -1.36 9.83
C ARG A 142 -2.08 -1.55 8.82
N PHE A 143 -3.30 -1.53 9.32
CA PHE A 143 -4.50 -1.50 8.48
C PHE A 143 -4.85 -0.07 8.05
N ILE A 144 -5.50 0.02 6.90
CA ILE A 144 -6.22 1.21 6.41
C ILE A 144 -7.62 0.82 5.97
N ILE A 145 -8.62 1.57 6.39
CA ILE A 145 -9.97 1.41 5.86
C ILE A 145 -10.00 2.01 4.45
N SER A 146 -10.23 1.15 3.49
CA SER A 146 -10.34 1.49 2.07
C SER A 146 -11.79 1.42 1.63
N ARG A 147 -12.19 2.28 0.67
CA ARG A 147 -13.56 2.34 0.14
C ARG A 147 -14.62 2.54 1.22
N ALA A 148 -14.27 3.33 2.24
CA ALA A 148 -15.20 3.70 3.29
C ALA A 148 -16.44 4.39 2.73
N ILE A 149 -17.60 4.11 3.31
CA ILE A 149 -18.85 4.79 3.00
C ILE A 149 -19.11 5.81 4.11
N ALA A 150 -19.10 7.09 3.76
CA ALA A 150 -19.30 8.16 4.72
C ALA A 150 -20.64 8.03 5.48
N GLY A 151 -20.61 8.29 6.79
CA GLY A 151 -21.82 8.28 7.64
C GLY A 151 -22.33 6.89 8.04
N THR A 152 -21.55 5.82 7.87
CA THR A 152 -21.93 4.47 8.31
C THR A 152 -21.23 4.10 9.63
N ARG A 153 -21.96 3.47 10.57
CA ARG A 153 -21.39 2.92 11.80
C ARG A 153 -20.53 1.68 11.58
N LEU A 154 -20.68 1.04 10.43
CA LEU A 154 -19.94 -0.18 10.09
C LEU A 154 -18.42 0.04 10.11
N GLY A 155 -17.96 1.24 9.76
CA GLY A 155 -16.55 1.61 9.85
C GLY A 155 -15.98 1.47 11.27
N ASP A 156 -16.68 1.97 12.28
CA ASP A 156 -16.23 1.95 13.69
C ASP A 156 -16.16 0.51 14.24
N GLU A 157 -17.12 -0.34 13.87
CA GLU A 157 -17.14 -1.75 14.29
C GLU A 157 -15.98 -2.53 13.66
N ILE A 158 -15.70 -2.30 12.38
CA ILE A 158 -14.58 -2.92 11.66
C ILE A 158 -13.23 -2.44 12.23
N VAL A 159 -13.08 -1.15 12.54
CA VAL A 159 -11.84 -0.64 13.17
C VAL A 159 -11.58 -1.36 14.50
N LYS A 160 -12.60 -1.57 15.35
CA LYS A 160 -12.42 -2.32 16.60
C LYS A 160 -12.01 -3.76 16.35
N ALA A 161 -12.69 -4.45 15.42
CA ALA A 161 -12.37 -5.83 15.09
C ALA A 161 -10.97 -5.98 14.46
N LEU A 162 -10.50 -4.99 13.67
CA LEU A 162 -9.14 -4.96 13.14
C LEU A 162 -8.11 -4.73 14.24
N ALA A 163 -8.40 -3.88 15.21
CA ALA A 163 -7.51 -3.64 16.36
C ALA A 163 -7.30 -4.92 17.19
N GLU A 164 -8.31 -5.79 17.28
CA GLU A 164 -8.22 -7.10 17.95
C GLU A 164 -7.26 -8.06 17.22
N GLN A 165 -6.97 -7.84 15.94
CA GLN A 165 -5.96 -8.60 15.20
C GLN A 165 -4.52 -8.28 15.66
N GLY A 166 -4.32 -7.32 16.57
CA GLY A 166 -3.02 -6.99 17.14
C GLY A 166 -2.09 -6.15 16.22
N LEU A 167 -2.61 -5.66 15.11
CA LEU A 167 -1.99 -4.63 14.27
C LEU A 167 -2.76 -3.32 14.41
N GLY A 168 -2.06 -2.18 14.38
CA GLY A 168 -2.72 -0.87 14.43
C GLY A 168 -3.54 -0.57 13.17
N VAL A 169 -4.49 0.36 13.31
CA VAL A 169 -5.30 0.90 12.21
C VAL A 169 -5.01 2.38 12.10
N PHE A 170 -4.79 2.89 10.88
CA PHE A 170 -4.65 4.34 10.66
C PHE A 170 -5.99 5.05 10.89
N ALA A 171 -5.92 6.29 11.39
CA ALA A 171 -7.12 7.11 11.63
C ALA A 171 -7.74 7.60 10.33
N THR A 172 -6.92 7.86 9.31
CA THR A 172 -7.38 8.24 7.97
C THR A 172 -8.05 7.07 7.28
N HIS A 173 -9.18 7.33 6.61
CA HIS A 173 -9.89 6.39 5.76
C HIS A 173 -9.88 6.87 4.32
N ILE A 174 -9.77 5.97 3.35
CA ILE A 174 -9.97 6.28 1.93
C ILE A 174 -11.42 6.00 1.57
N THR A 175 -12.18 7.07 1.33
CA THR A 175 -13.60 6.99 1.00
C THR A 175 -13.82 6.48 -0.42
N GLN A 176 -14.91 5.72 -0.62
CA GLN A 176 -15.31 5.29 -1.96
C GLN A 176 -15.82 6.49 -2.77
N ARG A 177 -15.05 6.89 -3.78
CA ARG A 177 -15.35 8.04 -4.64
C ARG A 177 -15.16 7.69 -6.12
N GLN A 178 -15.95 8.30 -6.99
CA GLN A 178 -15.85 8.14 -8.44
C GLN A 178 -14.53 8.71 -9.01
N VAL A 179 -13.91 9.66 -8.35
CA VAL A 179 -12.65 10.26 -8.81
C VAL A 179 -11.54 9.23 -8.95
N TYR A 180 -11.44 8.23 -8.07
CA TYR A 180 -10.39 7.21 -8.14
C TYR A 180 -10.43 6.39 -9.45
N PRO A 181 -11.54 5.74 -9.84
CA PRO A 181 -11.59 5.04 -11.11
C PRO A 181 -11.53 5.98 -12.32
N GLN A 182 -12.05 7.22 -12.23
CA GLN A 182 -11.98 8.20 -13.32
C GLN A 182 -10.53 8.59 -13.62
N THR A 183 -9.76 9.01 -12.61
CA THR A 183 -8.35 9.38 -12.82
C THR A 183 -7.51 8.18 -13.21
N ALA A 184 -7.76 7.00 -12.61
CA ALA A 184 -7.03 5.78 -12.93
C ALA A 184 -7.19 5.36 -14.39
N SER A 185 -8.37 5.58 -15.02
CA SER A 185 -8.59 5.24 -16.43
C SER A 185 -7.71 6.04 -17.40
N GLU A 186 -7.16 7.17 -16.96
CA GLU A 186 -6.28 8.03 -17.72
C GLU A 186 -4.82 7.94 -17.23
N GLY A 187 -4.48 6.93 -16.43
CA GLY A 187 -3.15 6.77 -15.83
C GLY A 187 -2.79 7.84 -14.81
N GLY A 188 -3.80 8.54 -14.27
CA GLY A 188 -3.66 9.61 -13.30
C GLY A 188 -4.03 9.18 -11.87
N THR A 189 -4.02 10.14 -10.97
CA THR A 189 -4.33 10.03 -9.55
C THR A 189 -5.25 11.16 -9.11
N VAL A 190 -5.64 11.23 -7.83
CA VAL A 190 -6.43 12.36 -7.31
C VAL A 190 -5.72 13.69 -7.44
N PHE A 191 -4.39 13.72 -7.58
CA PHE A 191 -3.60 14.92 -7.80
C PHE A 191 -3.86 15.56 -9.18
N ASP A 192 -4.37 14.78 -10.13
CA ASP A 192 -4.73 15.23 -11.48
C ASP A 192 -6.21 15.64 -11.55
N SER A 193 -6.91 15.69 -10.41
CA SER A 193 -8.32 16.02 -10.28
C SER A 193 -8.55 17.32 -9.50
N LYS A 194 -9.80 17.80 -9.48
CA LYS A 194 -10.25 18.92 -8.64
C LYS A 194 -10.95 18.46 -7.35
N ASN A 195 -10.86 17.18 -6.99
CA ASN A 195 -11.53 16.65 -5.81
C ASN A 195 -10.68 16.90 -4.56
N ALA A 196 -10.95 18.02 -3.87
CA ALA A 196 -10.19 18.43 -2.70
C ALA A 196 -10.28 17.44 -1.53
N ASP A 197 -11.43 16.79 -1.34
CA ASP A 197 -11.62 15.82 -0.25
C ASP A 197 -10.77 14.56 -0.47
N ALA A 198 -10.78 14.01 -1.69
CA ALA A 198 -9.98 12.85 -2.00
C ALA A 198 -8.47 13.16 -1.90
N LEU A 199 -8.06 14.36 -2.34
CA LEU A 199 -6.69 14.82 -2.21
C LEU A 199 -6.30 14.95 -0.73
N ALA A 200 -7.17 15.52 0.12
CA ALA A 200 -6.94 15.64 1.55
C ALA A 200 -6.81 14.27 2.24
N GLU A 201 -7.67 13.29 1.90
CA GLU A 201 -7.59 11.93 2.43
C GLU A 201 -6.25 11.26 2.09
N VAL A 202 -5.79 11.37 0.84
CA VAL A 202 -4.51 10.78 0.41
C VAL A 202 -3.32 11.47 1.10
N ASN A 203 -3.35 12.79 1.23
CA ASN A 203 -2.29 13.51 1.92
C ASN A 203 -2.25 13.18 3.41
N ALA A 204 -3.40 13.12 4.09
CA ALA A 204 -3.48 12.74 5.50
C ALA A 204 -2.96 11.30 5.74
N LEU A 205 -3.32 10.35 4.87
CA LEU A 205 -2.77 8.99 4.93
C LEU A 205 -1.25 8.99 4.77
N THR A 206 -0.74 9.77 3.82
CA THR A 206 0.71 9.88 3.60
C THR A 206 1.41 10.45 4.83
N ASP A 207 0.85 11.48 5.48
CA ASP A 207 1.39 12.06 6.71
C ASP A 207 1.43 11.04 7.85
N GLU A 208 0.35 10.26 8.05
CA GLU A 208 0.31 9.20 9.05
C GLU A 208 1.35 8.10 8.76
N ILE A 209 1.54 7.71 7.49
CA ILE A 209 2.53 6.70 7.10
C ILE A 209 3.95 7.21 7.38
N LEU A 210 4.28 8.44 6.99
CA LEU A 210 5.61 9.01 7.21
C LEU A 210 5.92 9.13 8.70
N ALA A 211 4.99 9.64 9.50
CA ALA A 211 5.14 9.75 10.94
C ALA A 211 5.32 8.37 11.61
N PHE A 212 4.62 7.35 11.09
CA PHE A 212 4.75 5.98 11.61
C PHE A 212 6.12 5.37 11.28
N ILE A 213 6.59 5.51 10.04
CA ILE A 213 7.90 5.01 9.61
C ILE A 213 9.03 5.68 10.42
N GLU A 214 8.94 7.00 10.64
CA GLU A 214 9.90 7.73 11.48
C GLU A 214 9.92 7.23 12.94
N ALA A 215 8.75 6.94 13.51
CA ALA A 215 8.64 6.45 14.89
C ALA A 215 9.17 5.02 15.06
N GLU A 216 9.02 4.16 14.06
CA GLU A 216 9.54 2.78 14.08
C GLU A 216 11.04 2.70 13.76
N GLY A 217 11.67 3.80 13.35
CA GLY A 217 13.09 3.84 13.01
C GLY A 217 13.43 3.01 11.76
N ALA A 218 12.46 2.89 10.86
CA ALA A 218 12.59 2.11 9.64
C ALA A 218 13.30 2.89 8.53
#